data_5f7c6ec50f29f42a02e3a0fc33f6478b
#
_entry.id   5f7c6ec50f29f42a02e3a0fc33f6478b
#
_cell.length_a   1.000
_cell.length_b   1.000
_cell.length_c   1.000
_cell.angle_alpha   90.00
_cell.angle_beta   90.00
_cell.angle_gamma   90.00
#
_symmetry.space_group_name_H-M   'P 1'
#
loop_
_entity.id
_entity.type
_entity.pdbx_description
1 polymer ?
#
loop_
_entity_poly.entity_id
_entity_poly.type
_entity_poly.pdbx_seq_one_letter_code
_entity_poly.pdbx_strand_id
1 'polypeptide(L)'
;MVLITKILGLLYKIPLTNLLGGTGMGYFASAFSVFTPVFAIVVSGIPSTMARLTAENYALERFSNMRHTKRTAFFLFTIISAAAAAVMILTSDFLSRNVVGEPSTKYALMCVAPSIIFCTIMSVERGYCEGLQNMIPTAVSEVIETLFKLILGLGFAYGLMYHISDMYDKTGMIFGTAYENSRQAASAALPFIAAAAILGSSIASAIACLYILISGKIKGDSVTNQMLQRDTITDPTGATAKKLVVCCLPIALISVIMTFANMIDMLTVNPCIKTAMKASPHTFDSLLSDKLTTDMLPNFIYGSYTGLAVTVFGLVPTITAMFGKSILPSLAESCAKNDKKAMQSGLTKMLIVTSIIAIPAGMGIAVLSEPILRFLFGGRETEIQVCIIPMSILGIAVIFLAIATPCFAILQTLGKPHKAIIIMLAGGIIKLFLNIILIRQPIINISGAAISTLVSEVFICVLSVRSVCKMTDLKPKVSEIFVKPTYAAIMCSVTAILSHETLTKIAHLQINHRFVTLFSI
;
A
#
# COMPACT_ATOMS: atom_id res chain seq x y z
N MET A 1 -3.43 2.14 17.79
CA MET A 1 -4.33 2.52 16.67
C MET A 1 -3.77 2.11 15.31
N VAL A 2 -2.56 2.50 14.91
CA VAL A 2 -1.97 2.15 13.59
C VAL A 2 -1.91 0.62 13.36
N LEU A 3 -1.60 -0.20 14.35
CA LEU A 3 -1.60 -1.66 14.23
C LEU A 3 -3.00 -2.20 13.92
N ILE A 4 -4.02 -1.66 14.57
CA ILE A 4 -5.42 -2.06 14.36
C ILE A 4 -5.85 -1.77 12.92
N THR A 5 -5.53 -0.59 12.38
CA THR A 5 -5.87 -0.26 10.99
C THR A 5 -5.17 -1.18 9.99
N LYS A 6 -3.96 -1.65 10.28
CA LYS A 6 -3.26 -2.60 9.41
C LYS A 6 -3.85 -4.01 9.46
N ILE A 7 -4.23 -4.48 10.65
CA ILE A 7 -4.93 -5.76 10.81
C ILE A 7 -6.29 -5.71 10.09
N LEU A 8 -7.07 -4.64 10.27
CA LEU A 8 -8.35 -4.46 9.57
C LEU A 8 -8.16 -4.42 8.04
N GLY A 9 -7.09 -3.77 7.57
CA GLY A 9 -6.76 -3.75 6.15
C GLY A 9 -6.48 -5.13 5.56
N LEU A 10 -5.83 -5.99 6.34
CA LEU A 10 -5.58 -7.38 5.97
C LEU A 10 -6.88 -8.20 5.97
N LEU A 11 -7.69 -8.05 7.03
CA LEU A 11 -9.01 -8.68 7.14
C LEU A 11 -9.96 -8.24 6.00
N TYR A 12 -9.76 -7.06 5.43
CA TYR A 12 -10.45 -6.63 4.21
C TYR A 12 -9.91 -7.32 2.96
N LYS A 13 -8.58 -7.36 2.80
CA LYS A 13 -7.96 -7.75 1.54
C LYS A 13 -8.04 -9.26 1.29
N ILE A 14 -7.93 -10.10 2.32
CA ILE A 14 -8.01 -11.56 2.19
C ILE A 14 -9.40 -12.02 1.70
N PRO A 15 -10.53 -11.68 2.35
CA PRO A 15 -11.85 -12.06 1.85
C PRO A 15 -12.16 -11.45 0.48
N LEU A 16 -11.70 -10.21 0.22
CA LEU A 16 -11.89 -9.58 -1.08
C LEU A 16 -11.17 -10.36 -2.19
N THR A 17 -9.94 -10.79 -1.95
CA THR A 17 -9.17 -11.62 -2.91
C THR A 17 -9.85 -12.97 -3.13
N ASN A 18 -10.38 -13.57 -2.06
CA ASN A 18 -11.16 -14.82 -2.18
C ASN A 18 -12.47 -14.63 -2.94
N LEU A 19 -13.07 -13.45 -2.91
CA LEU A 19 -14.28 -13.14 -3.66
C LEU A 19 -13.98 -12.87 -5.14
N LEU A 20 -13.05 -11.97 -5.41
CA LEU A 20 -12.74 -11.45 -6.76
C LEU A 20 -11.89 -12.41 -7.61
N GLY A 21 -11.09 -13.30 -6.96
CA GLY A 21 -10.09 -14.10 -7.65
C GLY A 21 -9.02 -13.26 -8.34
N GLY A 22 -8.17 -13.89 -9.13
CA GLY A 22 -7.06 -13.23 -9.82
C GLY A 22 -7.53 -12.12 -10.76
N THR A 23 -8.50 -12.41 -11.63
CA THR A 23 -8.98 -11.44 -12.63
C THR A 23 -9.60 -10.19 -11.99
N GLY A 24 -10.49 -10.37 -11.00
CA GLY A 24 -11.13 -9.25 -10.30
C GLY A 24 -10.12 -8.43 -9.48
N MET A 25 -9.15 -9.08 -8.85
CA MET A 25 -8.06 -8.40 -8.16
C MET A 25 -7.14 -7.65 -9.12
N GLY A 26 -6.99 -8.10 -10.36
CA GLY A 26 -6.30 -7.37 -11.42
C GLY A 26 -6.95 -6.01 -11.69
N TYR A 27 -8.27 -5.95 -11.86
CA TYR A 27 -9.00 -4.68 -12.03
C TYR A 27 -8.86 -3.77 -10.79
N PHE A 28 -9.00 -4.35 -9.61
CA PHE A 28 -8.85 -3.64 -8.34
C PHE A 28 -7.44 -3.04 -8.19
N ALA A 29 -6.40 -3.86 -8.35
CA ALA A 29 -5.01 -3.44 -8.20
C ALA A 29 -4.59 -2.40 -9.25
N SER A 30 -5.01 -2.58 -10.51
CA SER A 30 -4.74 -1.64 -11.60
C SER A 30 -5.35 -0.26 -11.33
N ALA A 31 -6.60 -0.21 -10.84
CA ALA A 31 -7.24 1.05 -10.48
C ALA A 31 -6.48 1.77 -9.36
N PHE A 32 -6.07 1.04 -8.32
CA PHE A 32 -5.27 1.63 -7.24
C PHE A 32 -3.86 2.05 -7.68
N SER A 33 -3.24 1.34 -8.62
CA SER A 33 -1.92 1.71 -9.15
C SER A 33 -1.96 3.03 -9.94
N VAL A 34 -3.06 3.34 -10.63
CA VAL A 34 -3.29 4.64 -11.28
C VAL A 34 -3.68 5.71 -10.27
N PHE A 35 -4.53 5.36 -9.30
CA PHE A 35 -5.01 6.29 -8.27
C PHE A 35 -3.89 6.78 -7.35
N THR A 36 -2.98 5.89 -6.91
CA THR A 36 -2.00 6.19 -5.87
C THR A 36 -1.03 7.34 -6.24
N PRO A 37 -0.49 7.48 -7.46
CA PRO A 37 0.31 8.64 -7.85
C PRO A 37 -0.49 9.95 -7.86
N VAL A 38 -1.74 9.92 -8.33
CA VAL A 38 -2.63 11.10 -8.31
C VAL A 38 -2.91 11.52 -6.87
N PHE A 39 -3.22 10.56 -6.01
CA PHE A 39 -3.39 10.78 -4.56
C PHE A 39 -2.12 11.35 -3.93
N ALA A 40 -0.94 10.83 -4.29
CA ALA A 40 0.33 11.31 -3.77
C ALA A 40 0.59 12.79 -4.12
N ILE A 41 0.26 13.21 -5.35
CA ILE A 41 0.40 14.62 -5.77
C ILE A 41 -0.54 15.54 -4.98
N VAL A 42 -1.80 15.13 -4.84
CA VAL A 42 -2.86 16.01 -4.34
C VAL A 42 -2.94 16.02 -2.82
N VAL A 43 -2.73 14.85 -2.17
CA VAL A 43 -3.11 14.65 -0.76
C VAL A 43 -1.93 14.53 0.18
N SER A 44 -0.84 13.83 -0.24
CA SER A 44 0.18 13.36 0.70
C SER A 44 0.97 14.46 1.43
N GLY A 45 1.12 15.63 0.83
CA GLY A 45 1.83 16.76 1.43
C GLY A 45 1.00 17.57 2.42
N ILE A 46 -0.32 17.43 2.38
CA ILE A 46 -1.26 18.30 3.12
C ILE A 46 -1.14 18.11 4.64
N PRO A 47 -1.18 16.87 5.22
CA PRO A 47 -1.16 16.71 6.67
C PRO A 47 0.08 17.33 7.30
N SER A 48 1.27 17.02 6.77
CA SER A 48 2.54 17.53 7.29
C SER A 48 2.66 19.04 7.17
N THR A 49 2.19 19.62 6.06
CA THR A 49 2.20 21.08 5.85
C THR A 49 1.24 21.77 6.82
N MET A 50 0.04 21.24 6.96
CA MET A 50 -0.95 21.77 7.91
C MET A 50 -0.49 21.66 9.34
N ALA A 51 0.05 20.52 9.76
CA ALA A 51 0.58 20.34 11.11
C ALA A 51 1.70 21.33 11.42
N ARG A 52 2.64 21.52 10.49
CA ARG A 52 3.73 22.48 10.64
C ARG A 52 3.21 23.92 10.76
N LEU A 53 2.35 24.38 9.83
CA LEU A 53 1.86 25.77 9.82
C LEU A 53 0.93 26.05 11.00
N THR A 54 0.16 25.05 11.44
CA THR A 54 -0.68 25.16 12.63
C THR A 54 0.18 25.30 13.89
N ALA A 55 1.19 24.44 14.07
CA ALA A 55 2.11 24.51 15.19
C ALA A 55 2.92 25.83 15.21
N GLU A 56 3.38 26.32 14.05
CA GLU A 56 4.08 27.60 13.90
C GLU A 56 3.19 28.77 14.35
N ASN A 57 1.96 28.84 13.85
CA ASN A 57 1.03 29.92 14.24
C ASN A 57 0.60 29.82 15.70
N TYR A 58 0.41 28.59 16.22
CA TYR A 58 0.07 28.36 17.63
C TYR A 58 1.19 28.83 18.56
N ALA A 59 2.45 28.48 18.26
CA ALA A 59 3.62 28.90 19.04
C ALA A 59 3.86 30.42 19.03
N LEU A 60 3.45 31.10 17.96
CA LEU A 60 3.51 32.56 17.81
C LEU A 60 2.26 33.27 18.34
N GLU A 61 1.33 32.56 18.98
CA GLU A 61 0.04 33.05 19.47
C GLU A 61 -0.84 33.71 18.39
N ARG A 62 -0.61 33.37 17.09
CA ARG A 62 -1.35 33.89 15.93
C ARG A 62 -2.59 33.03 15.64
N PHE A 63 -3.53 33.01 16.57
CA PHE A 63 -4.70 32.12 16.53
C PHE A 63 -5.68 32.44 15.39
N SER A 64 -5.88 33.72 15.08
CA SER A 64 -6.72 34.13 13.94
C SER A 64 -6.11 33.69 12.63
N ASN A 65 -4.79 33.86 12.46
CA ASN A 65 -4.08 33.42 11.27
C ASN A 65 -4.06 31.90 11.12
N MET A 66 -4.01 31.17 12.25
CA MET A 66 -4.11 29.70 12.27
C MET A 66 -5.44 29.22 11.69
N ARG A 67 -6.57 29.80 12.13
CA ARG A 67 -7.91 29.49 11.60
C ARG A 67 -8.08 29.95 10.15
N HIS A 68 -7.52 31.11 9.80
CA HIS A 68 -7.50 31.60 8.43
C HIS A 68 -6.74 30.64 7.50
N THR A 69 -5.57 30.16 7.94
CA THR A 69 -4.76 29.16 7.21
C THR A 69 -5.54 27.86 6.99
N LYS A 70 -6.22 27.33 8.03
CA LYS A 70 -7.08 26.15 7.92
C LYS A 70 -8.19 26.36 6.89
N ARG A 71 -8.90 27.49 6.95
CA ARG A 71 -9.99 27.80 6.02
C ARG A 71 -9.49 27.94 4.58
N THR A 72 -8.39 28.63 4.38
CA THR A 72 -7.76 28.78 3.05
C THR A 72 -7.31 27.42 2.50
N ALA A 73 -6.68 26.58 3.32
CA ALA A 73 -6.27 25.23 2.93
C ALA A 73 -7.48 24.37 2.55
N PHE A 74 -8.55 24.42 3.33
CA PHE A 74 -9.78 23.68 3.06
C PHE A 74 -10.34 24.00 1.66
N PHE A 75 -10.55 25.26 1.34
CA PHE A 75 -11.08 25.67 0.03
C PHE A 75 -10.10 25.38 -1.11
N LEU A 76 -8.83 25.77 -0.95
CA LEU A 76 -7.81 25.59 -1.97
C LEU A 76 -7.63 24.12 -2.36
N PHE A 77 -7.37 23.26 -1.38
CA PHE A 77 -7.10 21.85 -1.65
C PHE A 77 -8.37 21.09 -2.04
N THR A 78 -9.56 21.48 -1.57
CA THR A 78 -10.82 20.89 -2.05
C THR A 78 -11.06 21.18 -3.53
N ILE A 79 -10.78 22.41 -4.00
CA ILE A 79 -10.90 22.75 -5.43
C ILE A 79 -9.88 21.95 -6.25
N ILE A 80 -8.62 21.86 -5.80
CA ILE A 80 -7.59 21.09 -6.49
C ILE A 80 -7.96 19.60 -6.56
N SER A 81 -8.45 19.04 -5.45
CA SER A 81 -8.85 17.62 -5.40
C SER A 81 -10.09 17.33 -6.23
N ALA A 82 -11.05 18.24 -6.27
CA ALA A 82 -12.23 18.12 -7.13
C ALA A 82 -11.84 18.17 -8.61
N ALA A 83 -10.94 19.05 -9.00
CA ALA A 83 -10.39 19.10 -10.35
C ALA A 83 -9.64 17.80 -10.70
N ALA A 84 -8.79 17.28 -9.79
CA ALA A 84 -8.07 16.03 -10.00
C ALA A 84 -9.02 14.83 -10.13
N ALA A 85 -10.05 14.74 -9.29
CA ALA A 85 -11.07 13.69 -9.38
C ALA A 85 -11.86 13.80 -10.70
N ALA A 86 -12.25 14.99 -11.12
CA ALA A 86 -12.93 15.21 -12.39
C ALA A 86 -12.05 14.80 -13.58
N VAL A 87 -10.77 15.21 -13.61
CA VAL A 87 -9.82 14.79 -14.64
C VAL A 87 -9.69 13.27 -14.66
N MET A 88 -9.56 12.61 -13.51
CA MET A 88 -9.44 11.16 -13.42
C MET A 88 -10.70 10.45 -13.93
N ILE A 89 -11.90 10.96 -13.66
CA ILE A 89 -13.16 10.42 -14.18
C ILE A 89 -13.23 10.61 -15.70
N LEU A 90 -12.96 11.82 -16.20
CA LEU A 90 -13.03 12.13 -17.63
C LEU A 90 -11.99 11.36 -18.45
N THR A 91 -10.81 11.11 -17.88
CA THR A 91 -9.74 10.37 -18.55
C THR A 91 -9.78 8.87 -18.26
N SER A 92 -10.75 8.36 -17.49
CA SER A 92 -10.81 6.96 -17.06
C SER A 92 -10.81 5.94 -18.20
N ASP A 93 -11.49 6.23 -19.31
CA ASP A 93 -11.49 5.37 -20.51
C ASP A 93 -10.12 5.38 -21.20
N PHE A 94 -9.49 6.53 -21.34
CA PHE A 94 -8.13 6.66 -21.88
C PHE A 94 -7.10 5.94 -21.00
N LEU A 95 -7.16 6.12 -19.69
CA LEU A 95 -6.24 5.49 -18.75
C LEU A 95 -6.41 3.97 -18.74
N SER A 96 -7.64 3.48 -18.76
CA SER A 96 -7.91 2.03 -18.76
C SER A 96 -7.41 1.35 -20.03
N ARG A 97 -7.58 1.97 -21.20
CA ARG A 97 -7.16 1.39 -22.50
C ARG A 97 -5.67 1.53 -22.75
N ASN A 98 -5.10 2.73 -22.56
CA ASN A 98 -3.75 3.05 -23.01
C ASN A 98 -2.69 2.87 -21.92
N VAL A 99 -3.04 3.03 -20.65
CA VAL A 99 -2.09 2.93 -19.53
C VAL A 99 -2.16 1.56 -18.87
N VAL A 100 -3.38 1.09 -18.56
CA VAL A 100 -3.59 -0.21 -17.91
C VAL A 100 -3.59 -1.35 -18.93
N GLY A 101 -4.11 -1.10 -20.15
CA GLY A 101 -4.29 -2.11 -21.17
C GLY A 101 -5.50 -3.02 -20.94
N GLU A 102 -6.41 -2.65 -20.02
CA GLU A 102 -7.62 -3.38 -19.64
C GLU A 102 -8.82 -2.43 -19.56
N PRO A 103 -9.64 -2.35 -20.62
CA PRO A 103 -10.73 -1.36 -20.74
C PRO A 103 -11.74 -1.41 -19.59
N SER A 104 -11.99 -2.59 -19.05
CA SER A 104 -12.96 -2.80 -17.96
C SER A 104 -12.55 -2.16 -16.63
N THR A 105 -11.28 -1.79 -16.46
CA THR A 105 -10.78 -1.09 -15.26
C THR A 105 -11.38 0.31 -15.10
N LYS A 106 -11.97 0.90 -16.15
CA LYS A 106 -12.59 2.24 -16.10
C LYS A 106 -13.63 2.38 -14.99
N TYR A 107 -14.45 1.35 -14.75
CA TYR A 107 -15.48 1.40 -13.70
C TYR A 107 -14.85 1.53 -12.30
N ALA A 108 -13.79 0.79 -12.06
CA ALA A 108 -13.03 0.87 -10.81
C ALA A 108 -12.35 2.25 -10.63
N LEU A 109 -11.80 2.84 -11.71
CA LEU A 109 -11.21 4.19 -11.70
C LEU A 109 -12.26 5.26 -11.41
N MET A 110 -13.44 5.17 -12.00
CA MET A 110 -14.55 6.10 -11.72
C MET A 110 -15.00 6.03 -10.25
N CYS A 111 -15.04 4.84 -9.66
CA CYS A 111 -15.46 4.64 -8.28
C CYS A 111 -14.42 5.09 -7.25
N VAL A 112 -13.12 5.06 -7.56
CA VAL A 112 -12.08 5.51 -6.63
C VAL A 112 -11.82 7.01 -6.67
N ALA A 113 -12.07 7.67 -7.81
CA ALA A 113 -11.75 9.09 -7.99
C ALA A 113 -12.41 10.03 -6.95
N PRO A 114 -13.68 9.88 -6.54
CA PRO A 114 -14.30 10.74 -5.54
C PRO A 114 -13.61 10.67 -4.17
N SER A 115 -12.95 9.57 -3.84
CA SER A 115 -12.24 9.43 -2.56
C SER A 115 -11.11 10.44 -2.38
N ILE A 116 -10.52 10.97 -3.49
CA ILE A 116 -9.49 12.01 -3.45
C ILE A 116 -10.02 13.24 -2.69
N ILE A 117 -11.28 13.63 -2.94
CA ILE A 117 -11.89 14.82 -2.31
C ILE A 117 -12.03 14.59 -0.80
N PHE A 118 -12.61 13.45 -0.41
CA PHE A 118 -12.82 13.14 1.01
C PHE A 118 -11.51 12.98 1.77
N CYS A 119 -10.52 12.30 1.18
CA CYS A 119 -9.19 12.16 1.76
C CYS A 119 -8.46 13.51 1.88
N THR A 120 -8.66 14.43 0.93
CA THR A 120 -8.09 15.79 1.00
C THR A 120 -8.65 16.57 2.17
N ILE A 121 -9.97 16.59 2.33
CA ILE A 121 -10.63 17.27 3.45
C ILE A 121 -10.17 16.69 4.79
N MET A 122 -10.15 15.33 4.90
CA MET A 122 -9.62 14.66 6.09
C MET A 122 -8.17 15.06 6.38
N SER A 123 -7.33 15.14 5.35
CA SER A 123 -5.91 15.49 5.49
C SER A 123 -5.68 16.88 6.02
N VAL A 124 -6.51 17.85 5.64
CA VAL A 124 -6.49 19.22 6.20
C VAL A 124 -6.85 19.19 7.68
N GLU A 125 -7.93 18.50 8.04
CA GLU A 125 -8.39 18.40 9.44
C GLU A 125 -7.42 17.61 10.32
N ARG A 126 -6.92 16.46 9.84
CA ARG A 126 -5.90 15.66 10.54
C ARG A 126 -4.65 16.48 10.80
N GLY A 127 -4.11 17.14 9.77
CA GLY A 127 -2.93 17.99 9.94
C GLY A 127 -3.15 19.15 10.89
N TYR A 128 -4.33 19.77 10.88
CA TYR A 128 -4.68 20.80 11.86
C TYR A 128 -4.67 20.28 13.30
N CYS A 129 -5.31 19.14 13.55
CA CYS A 129 -5.34 18.52 14.88
C CYS A 129 -3.93 18.09 15.34
N GLU A 130 -3.14 17.51 14.44
CA GLU A 130 -1.76 17.09 14.72
C GLU A 130 -0.87 18.30 15.06
N GLY A 131 -1.05 19.43 14.39
CA GLY A 131 -0.36 20.67 14.70
C GLY A 131 -0.69 21.25 16.08
N LEU A 132 -1.88 20.94 16.60
CA LEU A 132 -2.31 21.23 17.97
C LEU A 132 -1.91 20.13 18.98
N GLN A 133 -1.06 19.18 18.57
CA GLN A 133 -0.64 18.01 19.36
C GLN A 133 -1.79 17.09 19.79
N ASN A 134 -2.95 17.17 19.13
CA ASN A 134 -4.09 16.30 19.39
C ASN A 134 -4.18 15.19 18.30
N MET A 135 -3.58 14.04 18.58
CA MET A 135 -3.54 12.88 17.66
C MET A 135 -4.82 12.03 17.70
N ILE A 136 -5.73 12.26 18.66
CA ILE A 136 -6.92 11.41 18.87
C ILE A 136 -7.86 11.46 17.65
N PRO A 137 -8.25 12.64 17.10
CA PRO A 137 -9.15 12.70 15.95
C PRO A 137 -8.58 12.01 14.72
N THR A 138 -7.27 12.15 14.47
CA THR A 138 -6.56 11.46 13.39
C THR A 138 -6.67 9.95 13.55
N ALA A 139 -6.29 9.42 14.71
CA ALA A 139 -6.26 7.99 14.96
C ALA A 139 -7.66 7.34 14.90
N VAL A 140 -8.68 8.01 15.45
CA VAL A 140 -10.07 7.51 15.39
C VAL A 140 -10.61 7.56 13.97
N SER A 141 -10.37 8.63 13.21
CA SER A 141 -10.81 8.73 11.82
C SER A 141 -10.17 7.66 10.92
N GLU A 142 -8.91 7.27 11.15
CA GLU A 142 -8.25 6.17 10.44
C GLU A 142 -8.89 4.81 10.75
N VAL A 143 -9.24 4.57 12.01
CA VAL A 143 -9.93 3.32 12.40
C VAL A 143 -11.32 3.25 11.78
N ILE A 144 -12.09 4.36 11.85
CA ILE A 144 -13.43 4.45 11.24
C ILE A 144 -13.34 4.19 9.73
N GLU A 145 -12.42 4.87 9.03
CA GLU A 145 -12.20 4.69 7.59
C GLU A 145 -11.94 3.21 7.25
N THR A 146 -11.03 2.57 7.98
CA THR A 146 -10.65 1.19 7.69
C THR A 146 -11.75 0.19 8.06
N LEU A 147 -12.48 0.44 9.15
CA LEU A 147 -13.61 -0.40 9.57
C LEU A 147 -14.76 -0.34 8.56
N PHE A 148 -15.16 0.87 8.14
CA PHE A 148 -16.22 1.02 7.15
C PHE A 148 -15.77 0.53 5.76
N LYS A 149 -14.49 0.64 5.41
CA LYS A 149 -13.93 0.02 4.22
C LYS A 149 -14.09 -1.50 4.24
N LEU A 150 -13.82 -2.13 5.37
CA LEU A 150 -14.05 -3.57 5.56
C LEU A 150 -15.53 -3.92 5.35
N ILE A 151 -16.43 -3.22 6.04
CA ILE A 151 -17.86 -3.53 6.03
C ILE A 151 -18.51 -3.21 4.67
N LEU A 152 -18.34 -1.98 4.18
CA LEU A 152 -19.00 -1.52 2.96
C LEU A 152 -18.31 -2.07 1.70
N GLY A 153 -16.98 -2.17 1.70
CA GLY A 153 -16.26 -2.71 0.56
C GLY A 153 -16.58 -4.18 0.32
N LEU A 154 -16.58 -5.01 1.35
CA LEU A 154 -17.01 -6.40 1.23
C LEU A 154 -18.53 -6.50 1.04
N GLY A 155 -19.31 -5.71 1.78
CA GLY A 155 -20.78 -5.74 1.69
C GLY A 155 -21.28 -5.44 0.28
N PHE A 156 -20.75 -4.41 -0.38
CA PHE A 156 -21.13 -4.08 -1.75
C PHE A 156 -20.64 -5.12 -2.76
N ALA A 157 -19.41 -5.64 -2.56
CA ALA A 157 -18.89 -6.67 -3.44
C ALA A 157 -19.70 -7.97 -3.37
N TYR A 158 -19.99 -8.45 -2.14
CA TYR A 158 -20.83 -9.64 -1.93
C TYR A 158 -22.28 -9.40 -2.35
N GLY A 159 -22.86 -8.24 -2.00
CA GLY A 159 -24.23 -7.89 -2.36
C GLY A 159 -24.43 -7.84 -3.87
N LEU A 160 -23.51 -7.22 -4.60
CA LEU A 160 -23.59 -7.16 -6.06
C LEU A 160 -23.38 -8.55 -6.69
N MET A 161 -22.43 -9.33 -6.19
CA MET A 161 -22.20 -10.71 -6.65
C MET A 161 -23.47 -11.57 -6.46
N TYR A 162 -24.10 -11.48 -5.28
CA TYR A 162 -25.33 -12.21 -4.99
C TYR A 162 -26.48 -11.77 -5.93
N HIS A 163 -26.67 -10.46 -6.11
CA HIS A 163 -27.70 -9.90 -6.97
C HIS A 163 -27.53 -10.31 -8.44
N ILE A 164 -26.28 -10.29 -8.95
CA ILE A 164 -25.97 -10.72 -10.32
C ILE A 164 -26.22 -12.24 -10.49
N SER A 165 -25.86 -13.05 -9.49
CA SER A 165 -26.12 -14.49 -9.52
C SER A 165 -27.61 -14.79 -9.55
N ASP A 166 -28.40 -14.15 -8.69
CA ASP A 166 -29.86 -14.29 -8.64
C ASP A 166 -30.53 -13.81 -9.95
N MET A 167 -30.03 -12.71 -10.53
CA MET A 167 -30.51 -12.22 -11.83
C MET A 167 -30.25 -13.22 -12.95
N TYR A 168 -29.01 -13.78 -12.99
CA TYR A 168 -28.65 -14.77 -14.00
C TYR A 168 -29.49 -16.05 -13.85
N ASP A 169 -29.70 -16.54 -12.63
CA ASP A 169 -30.48 -17.76 -12.37
C ASP A 169 -31.95 -17.57 -12.81
N LYS A 170 -32.51 -16.36 -12.75
CA LYS A 170 -33.88 -16.05 -13.17
C LYS A 170 -34.05 -15.76 -14.67
N THR A 171 -33.08 -15.12 -15.29
CA THR A 171 -33.23 -14.56 -16.64
C THR A 171 -32.26 -15.11 -17.67
N GLY A 172 -31.19 -15.81 -17.25
CA GLY A 172 -30.07 -16.21 -18.12
C GLY A 172 -29.25 -15.02 -18.66
N MET A 173 -29.54 -13.80 -18.18
CA MET A 173 -28.94 -12.56 -18.68
C MET A 173 -28.28 -11.77 -17.57
N ILE A 174 -27.17 -11.07 -17.88
CA ILE A 174 -26.56 -10.06 -17.02
C ILE A 174 -26.47 -8.74 -17.79
N PHE A 175 -27.02 -7.67 -17.24
CA PHE A 175 -27.07 -6.32 -17.87
C PHE A 175 -27.55 -6.32 -19.33
N GLY A 176 -28.54 -7.17 -19.65
CA GLY A 176 -29.14 -7.26 -20.99
C GLY A 176 -28.39 -8.13 -21.97
N THR A 177 -27.28 -8.78 -21.58
CA THR A 177 -26.53 -9.72 -22.38
C THR A 177 -26.79 -11.15 -21.91
N ALA A 178 -27.19 -12.03 -22.84
CA ALA A 178 -27.39 -13.46 -22.54
C ALA A 178 -26.03 -14.18 -22.53
N TYR A 179 -25.84 -15.05 -21.54
CA TYR A 179 -24.64 -15.89 -21.42
C TYR A 179 -25.05 -17.37 -21.39
N GLU A 180 -24.33 -18.18 -22.16
CA GLU A 180 -24.60 -19.62 -22.24
C GLU A 180 -24.28 -20.37 -20.94
N ASN A 181 -23.27 -19.86 -20.20
CA ASN A 181 -22.78 -20.49 -18.97
C ASN A 181 -22.72 -19.50 -17.82
N SER A 182 -23.13 -19.93 -16.61
CA SER A 182 -23.02 -19.13 -15.37
C SER A 182 -21.60 -18.65 -15.07
N ARG A 183 -20.60 -19.39 -15.56
CA ARG A 183 -19.18 -19.07 -15.40
C ARG A 183 -18.73 -17.88 -16.25
N GLN A 184 -19.19 -17.81 -17.50
CA GLN A 184 -18.95 -16.66 -18.38
C GLN A 184 -19.65 -15.43 -17.85
N ALA A 185 -20.87 -15.59 -17.39
CA ALA A 185 -21.65 -14.57 -16.73
C ALA A 185 -20.92 -14.00 -15.49
N ALA A 186 -20.41 -14.87 -14.62
CA ALA A 186 -19.64 -14.47 -13.45
C ALA A 186 -18.34 -13.71 -13.82
N SER A 187 -17.61 -14.16 -14.84
CA SER A 187 -16.38 -13.48 -15.30
C SER A 187 -16.65 -12.09 -15.88
N ALA A 188 -17.75 -11.93 -16.61
CA ALA A 188 -18.20 -10.63 -17.14
C ALA A 188 -18.64 -9.65 -16.02
N ALA A 189 -19.07 -10.15 -14.87
CA ALA A 189 -19.47 -9.36 -13.71
C ALA A 189 -18.29 -8.85 -12.88
N LEU A 190 -17.10 -9.50 -12.93
CA LEU A 190 -15.94 -9.17 -12.07
C LEU A 190 -15.52 -7.70 -12.11
N PRO A 191 -15.49 -6.98 -13.25
CA PRO A 191 -15.15 -5.55 -13.25
C PRO A 191 -16.10 -4.70 -12.41
N PHE A 192 -17.39 -5.03 -12.44
CA PHE A 192 -18.42 -4.32 -11.67
C PHE A 192 -18.34 -4.66 -10.19
N ILE A 193 -18.06 -5.91 -9.84
CA ILE A 193 -17.88 -6.33 -8.44
C ILE A 193 -16.62 -5.68 -7.85
N ALA A 194 -15.52 -5.59 -8.60
CA ALA A 194 -14.33 -4.87 -8.19
C ALA A 194 -14.60 -3.36 -8.01
N ALA A 195 -15.36 -2.75 -8.92
CA ALA A 195 -15.78 -1.36 -8.81
C ALA A 195 -16.69 -1.13 -7.58
N ALA A 196 -17.60 -2.05 -7.27
CA ALA A 196 -18.45 -1.99 -6.09
C ALA A 196 -17.64 -2.05 -4.78
N ALA A 197 -16.63 -2.93 -4.70
CA ALA A 197 -15.70 -2.96 -3.56
C ALA A 197 -14.96 -1.62 -3.36
N ILE A 198 -14.54 -1.00 -4.47
CA ILE A 198 -13.87 0.30 -4.46
C ILE A 198 -14.84 1.42 -4.08
N LEU A 199 -16.07 1.38 -4.58
CA LEU A 199 -17.11 2.34 -4.20
C LEU A 199 -17.37 2.29 -2.69
N GLY A 200 -17.45 1.10 -2.11
CA GLY A 200 -17.56 0.91 -0.66
C GLY A 200 -16.38 1.57 0.10
N SER A 201 -15.16 1.46 -0.45
CA SER A 201 -13.98 2.15 0.11
C SER A 201 -14.10 3.68 0.01
N SER A 202 -14.62 4.21 -1.10
CA SER A 202 -14.82 5.66 -1.30
C SER A 202 -15.88 6.21 -0.34
N ILE A 203 -16.96 5.48 -0.11
CA ILE A 203 -18.00 5.85 0.86
C ILE A 203 -17.45 5.77 2.30
N ALA A 204 -16.60 4.80 2.60
CA ALA A 204 -15.92 4.72 3.90
C ALA A 204 -15.06 5.96 4.18
N SER A 205 -14.32 6.45 3.18
CA SER A 205 -13.58 7.71 3.30
C SER A 205 -14.52 8.91 3.48
N ALA A 206 -15.70 8.93 2.85
CA ALA A 206 -16.71 9.98 3.07
C ALA A 206 -17.24 9.95 4.51
N ILE A 207 -17.53 8.78 5.06
CA ILE A 207 -18.00 8.62 6.46
C ILE A 207 -16.92 9.09 7.45
N ALA A 208 -15.67 8.71 7.24
CA ALA A 208 -14.57 9.16 8.08
C ALA A 208 -14.33 10.68 7.98
N CYS A 209 -14.53 11.25 6.78
CA CYS A 209 -14.50 12.69 6.56
C CYS A 209 -15.62 13.41 7.35
N LEU A 210 -16.84 12.90 7.30
CA LEU A 210 -17.96 13.44 8.08
C LEU A 210 -17.68 13.37 9.58
N TYR A 211 -17.14 12.24 10.06
CA TYR A 211 -16.77 12.08 11.46
C TYR A 211 -15.78 13.15 11.93
N ILE A 212 -14.68 13.39 11.18
CA ILE A 212 -13.65 14.35 11.62
C ILE A 212 -14.16 15.79 11.58
N LEU A 213 -15.00 16.14 10.59
CA LEU A 213 -15.64 17.44 10.49
C LEU A 213 -16.62 17.69 11.65
N ILE A 214 -17.46 16.71 11.98
CA ILE A 214 -18.41 16.79 13.08
C ILE A 214 -17.68 16.85 14.42
N SER A 215 -16.67 15.99 14.63
CA SER A 215 -15.84 15.97 15.83
C SER A 215 -15.12 17.32 16.04
N GLY A 216 -14.59 17.91 14.97
CA GLY A 216 -13.96 19.23 15.01
C GLY A 216 -14.93 20.36 15.38
N LYS A 217 -16.19 20.29 14.92
CA LYS A 217 -17.23 21.27 15.30
C LYS A 217 -17.70 21.12 16.75
N ILE A 218 -17.86 19.87 17.24
CA ILE A 218 -18.38 19.61 18.59
C ILE A 218 -17.31 19.87 19.67
N LYS A 219 -16.09 19.34 19.45
CA LYS A 219 -15.01 19.42 20.45
C LYS A 219 -14.24 20.74 20.41
N GLY A 220 -14.35 21.50 19.29
CA GLY A 220 -13.58 22.71 19.06
C GLY A 220 -12.07 22.44 18.89
N ASP A 221 -11.32 23.51 18.82
CA ASP A 221 -9.86 23.52 18.62
C ASP A 221 -9.08 23.97 19.86
N SER A 222 -9.70 24.01 21.03
CA SER A 222 -9.14 24.51 22.30
C SER A 222 -8.74 26.00 22.26
N VAL A 223 -9.06 26.72 21.18
CA VAL A 223 -8.81 28.16 21.04
C VAL A 223 -10.03 28.94 21.49
N THR A 224 -9.88 29.67 22.60
CA THR A 224 -10.96 30.48 23.19
C THR A 224 -11.19 31.77 22.41
N ASN A 225 -12.40 32.33 22.53
CA ASN A 225 -12.70 33.62 21.91
C ASN A 225 -11.79 34.75 22.42
N GLN A 226 -11.32 34.68 23.67
CA GLN A 226 -10.36 35.65 24.23
C GLN A 226 -8.99 35.56 23.52
N MET A 227 -8.52 34.39 23.15
CA MET A 227 -7.28 34.21 22.38
C MET A 227 -7.42 34.79 20.97
N LEU A 228 -8.58 34.66 20.33
CA LEU A 228 -8.84 35.20 19.01
C LEU A 228 -8.93 36.75 19.02
N GLN A 229 -9.40 37.35 20.10
CA GLN A 229 -9.48 38.80 20.24
C GLN A 229 -8.10 39.44 20.41
N ARG A 230 -7.11 38.72 20.92
CA ARG A 230 -5.74 39.22 21.09
C ARG A 230 -4.96 39.31 19.78
N ASP A 231 -5.31 38.48 18.78
CA ASP A 231 -4.67 38.49 17.46
C ASP A 231 -5.71 38.76 16.37
N THR A 232 -5.71 39.98 15.86
CA THR A 232 -6.59 40.42 14.76
C THR A 232 -5.90 40.39 13.39
N ILE A 233 -4.59 40.14 13.36
CA ILE A 233 -3.79 40.21 12.14
C ILE A 233 -3.79 38.87 11.41
N THR A 234 -4.39 38.81 10.24
CA THR A 234 -4.34 37.65 9.34
C THR A 234 -3.52 37.97 8.11
N ASP A 235 -2.74 37.00 7.67
CA ASP A 235 -2.00 37.12 6.40
C ASP A 235 -2.99 37.18 5.23
N PRO A 236 -2.68 37.88 4.12
CA PRO A 236 -3.52 37.89 2.92
C PRO A 236 -3.76 36.48 2.40
N THR A 237 -5.00 36.19 1.99
CA THR A 237 -5.39 34.83 1.51
C THR A 237 -4.47 34.30 0.40
N GLY A 238 -4.06 35.19 -0.54
CA GLY A 238 -3.14 34.81 -1.62
C GLY A 238 -1.74 34.44 -1.12
N ALA A 239 -1.22 35.16 -0.12
CA ALA A 239 0.08 34.81 0.49
C ALA A 239 0.02 33.48 1.26
N THR A 240 -1.07 33.28 2.00
CA THR A 240 -1.33 32.01 2.72
C THR A 240 -1.46 30.83 1.75
N ALA A 241 -2.21 30.98 0.65
CA ALA A 241 -2.34 29.98 -0.38
C ALA A 241 -0.99 29.63 -1.04
N LYS A 242 -0.19 30.65 -1.38
CA LYS A 242 1.16 30.47 -1.91
C LYS A 242 2.06 29.73 -0.92
N LYS A 243 2.04 30.10 0.36
CA LYS A 243 2.82 29.43 1.43
C LYS A 243 2.42 27.97 1.55
N LEU A 244 1.11 27.66 1.52
CA LEU A 244 0.58 26.29 1.56
C LEU A 244 1.10 25.45 0.37
N VAL A 245 0.98 25.95 -0.86
CA VAL A 245 1.43 25.22 -2.06
C VAL A 245 2.94 25.00 -2.03
N VAL A 246 3.72 26.03 -1.74
CA VAL A 246 5.20 25.96 -1.70
C VAL A 246 5.69 24.97 -0.65
N CYS A 247 5.03 24.86 0.51
CA CYS A 247 5.37 23.90 1.54
C CYS A 247 4.90 22.46 1.19
N CYS A 248 3.75 22.33 0.54
CA CYS A 248 3.15 21.05 0.20
C CYS A 248 3.86 20.35 -0.99
N LEU A 249 4.24 21.13 -2.01
CA LEU A 249 4.76 20.61 -3.28
C LEU A 249 6.01 19.71 -3.13
N PRO A 250 7.05 20.07 -2.36
CA PRO A 250 8.21 19.20 -2.18
C PRO A 250 7.86 17.85 -1.56
N ILE A 251 6.95 17.83 -0.57
CA ILE A 251 6.52 16.61 0.11
C ILE A 251 5.70 15.73 -0.84
N ALA A 252 4.81 16.35 -1.62
CA ALA A 252 4.03 15.67 -2.64
C ALA A 252 4.92 15.03 -3.71
N LEU A 253 5.94 15.74 -4.21
CA LEU A 253 6.89 15.21 -5.19
C LEU A 253 7.66 13.99 -4.65
N ILE A 254 8.11 14.03 -3.39
CA ILE A 254 8.76 12.88 -2.74
C ILE A 254 7.81 11.68 -2.71
N SER A 255 6.56 11.91 -2.32
CA SER A 255 5.55 10.85 -2.22
C SER A 255 5.22 10.23 -3.58
N VAL A 256 5.16 11.03 -4.65
CA VAL A 256 4.97 10.54 -6.02
C VAL A 256 6.09 9.59 -6.42
N ILE A 257 7.33 9.99 -6.18
CA ILE A 257 8.50 9.18 -6.51
C ILE A 257 8.46 7.84 -5.75
N MET A 258 8.05 7.87 -4.47
CA MET A 258 7.87 6.66 -3.67
C MET A 258 6.77 5.73 -4.20
N THR A 259 5.67 6.29 -4.73
CA THR A 259 4.57 5.51 -5.28
C THR A 259 4.85 4.98 -6.69
N PHE A 260 5.79 5.57 -7.41
CA PHE A 260 6.13 5.21 -8.77
C PHE A 260 6.64 3.76 -8.89
N ALA A 261 7.34 3.26 -7.87
CA ALA A 261 7.83 1.87 -7.83
C ALA A 261 6.69 0.83 -7.92
N ASN A 262 5.52 1.11 -7.31
CA ASN A 262 4.34 0.25 -7.40
C ASN A 262 3.67 0.32 -8.79
N MET A 263 3.75 1.48 -9.44
CA MET A 263 3.20 1.68 -10.77
C MET A 263 4.01 0.94 -11.85
N ILE A 264 5.30 0.71 -11.63
CA ILE A 264 6.17 -0.03 -12.56
C ILE A 264 5.62 -1.42 -12.85
N ASP A 265 5.19 -2.16 -11.81
CA ASP A 265 4.65 -3.50 -12.00
C ASP A 265 3.38 -3.47 -12.87
N MET A 266 2.46 -2.53 -12.61
CA MET A 266 1.24 -2.37 -13.42
C MET A 266 1.57 -2.08 -14.89
N LEU A 267 2.51 -1.17 -15.14
CA LEU A 267 2.88 -0.75 -16.50
C LEU A 267 3.64 -1.83 -17.29
N THR A 268 4.35 -2.72 -16.59
CA THR A 268 5.24 -3.70 -17.25
C THR A 268 4.65 -5.11 -17.31
N VAL A 269 3.94 -5.56 -16.27
CA VAL A 269 3.51 -6.95 -16.15
C VAL A 269 2.54 -7.32 -17.28
N ASN A 270 1.44 -6.60 -17.43
CA ASN A 270 0.43 -6.92 -18.45
C ASN A 270 0.99 -6.94 -19.88
N PRO A 271 1.69 -5.90 -20.38
CA PRO A 271 2.21 -5.92 -21.74
C PRO A 271 3.34 -6.93 -21.95
N CYS A 272 4.19 -7.17 -20.93
CA CYS A 272 5.26 -8.17 -21.02
C CYS A 272 4.72 -9.60 -21.04
N ILE A 273 3.68 -9.92 -20.25
CA ILE A 273 3.01 -11.22 -20.31
C ILE A 273 2.35 -11.43 -21.68
N LYS A 274 1.64 -10.43 -22.22
CA LYS A 274 1.08 -10.49 -23.59
C LYS A 274 2.16 -10.82 -24.63
N THR A 275 3.36 -10.26 -24.48
CA THR A 275 4.50 -10.55 -25.37
C THR A 275 5.03 -11.96 -25.15
N ALA A 276 5.16 -12.43 -23.91
CA ALA A 276 5.59 -13.79 -23.60
C ALA A 276 4.62 -14.85 -24.14
N MET A 277 3.31 -14.62 -24.03
CA MET A 277 2.27 -15.50 -24.60
C MET A 277 2.35 -15.62 -26.13
N LYS A 278 2.65 -14.51 -26.81
CA LYS A 278 2.86 -14.54 -28.28
C LYS A 278 4.10 -15.32 -28.67
N ALA A 279 5.16 -15.28 -27.84
CA ALA A 279 6.41 -16.00 -28.11
C ALA A 279 6.29 -17.51 -27.88
N SER A 280 5.50 -17.95 -26.89
CA SER A 280 5.32 -19.36 -26.54
C SER A 280 3.90 -19.60 -25.98
N PRO A 281 2.90 -19.76 -26.85
CA PRO A 281 1.50 -19.95 -26.45
C PRO A 281 1.32 -21.17 -25.53
N HIS A 282 1.94 -22.29 -25.85
CA HIS A 282 1.78 -23.56 -25.12
C HIS A 282 2.24 -23.54 -23.67
N THR A 283 3.11 -22.61 -23.28
CA THR A 283 3.57 -22.50 -21.87
C THR A 283 2.43 -22.09 -20.93
N PHE A 284 1.39 -21.46 -21.45
CA PHE A 284 0.26 -20.95 -20.69
C PHE A 284 -1.00 -21.81 -20.79
N ASP A 285 -0.97 -22.91 -21.58
CA ASP A 285 -2.14 -23.78 -21.80
C ASP A 285 -2.65 -24.40 -20.51
N SER A 286 -1.76 -24.71 -19.55
CA SER A 286 -2.14 -25.26 -18.25
C SER A 286 -2.94 -24.29 -17.37
N LEU A 287 -2.86 -23.00 -17.64
CA LEU A 287 -3.60 -21.95 -16.93
C LEU A 287 -4.92 -21.61 -17.65
N LEU A 288 -5.02 -21.93 -18.93
CA LEU A 288 -6.25 -21.73 -19.71
C LEU A 288 -7.30 -22.75 -19.27
N SER A 289 -8.49 -22.29 -19.04
CA SER A 289 -9.65 -23.11 -18.67
C SER A 289 -10.90 -22.46 -19.21
N ASP A 290 -12.05 -23.16 -19.16
CA ASP A 290 -13.35 -22.59 -19.53
C ASP A 290 -13.68 -21.25 -18.84
N LYS A 291 -12.95 -20.91 -17.76
CA LYS A 291 -13.12 -19.67 -17.00
C LYS A 291 -12.17 -18.55 -17.43
N LEU A 292 -11.06 -18.88 -18.11
CA LEU A 292 -9.96 -17.96 -18.36
C LEU A 292 -9.64 -17.97 -19.85
N THR A 293 -10.06 -16.92 -20.53
CA THR A 293 -9.72 -16.69 -21.93
C THR A 293 -8.31 -16.11 -22.06
N THR A 294 -7.69 -16.29 -23.22
CA THR A 294 -6.35 -15.78 -23.53
C THR A 294 -6.20 -14.28 -23.27
N ASP A 295 -7.25 -13.49 -23.53
CA ASP A 295 -7.25 -12.04 -23.32
C ASP A 295 -7.28 -11.64 -21.83
N MET A 296 -7.90 -12.45 -20.98
CA MET A 296 -8.00 -12.18 -19.53
C MET A 296 -6.77 -12.66 -18.76
N LEU A 297 -5.95 -13.54 -19.34
CA LEU A 297 -4.84 -14.20 -18.64
C LEU A 297 -3.79 -13.22 -18.08
N PRO A 298 -3.34 -12.17 -18.80
CA PRO A 298 -2.38 -11.21 -18.25
C PRO A 298 -2.91 -10.50 -17.00
N ASN A 299 -4.17 -10.06 -17.03
CA ASN A 299 -4.82 -9.41 -15.89
C ASN A 299 -5.03 -10.38 -14.72
N PHE A 300 -5.36 -11.65 -15.01
CA PHE A 300 -5.45 -12.71 -14.00
C PHE A 300 -4.12 -12.96 -13.30
N ILE A 301 -3.02 -13.09 -14.05
CA ILE A 301 -1.68 -13.30 -13.49
C ILE A 301 -1.25 -12.10 -12.65
N TYR A 302 -1.44 -10.87 -13.16
CA TYR A 302 -1.14 -9.65 -12.43
C TYR A 302 -1.97 -9.52 -11.15
N GLY A 303 -3.26 -9.79 -11.24
CA GLY A 303 -4.16 -9.72 -10.09
C GLY A 303 -3.89 -10.80 -9.04
N SER A 304 -3.54 -12.03 -9.46
CA SER A 304 -3.09 -13.09 -8.55
C SER A 304 -1.83 -12.67 -7.82
N TYR A 305 -0.82 -12.18 -8.53
CA TYR A 305 0.43 -11.70 -7.96
C TYR A 305 0.21 -10.57 -6.94
N THR A 306 -0.57 -9.54 -7.30
CA THR A 306 -0.84 -8.39 -6.43
C THR A 306 -1.82 -8.69 -5.29
N GLY A 307 -2.80 -9.55 -5.56
CA GLY A 307 -3.82 -9.95 -4.58
C GLY A 307 -3.29 -10.92 -3.52
N LEU A 308 -2.46 -11.88 -3.91
CA LEU A 308 -1.94 -12.90 -3.01
C LEU A 308 -0.52 -12.56 -2.53
N ALA A 309 0.48 -12.64 -3.44
CA ALA A 309 1.89 -12.56 -3.06
C ALA A 309 2.29 -11.16 -2.52
N VAL A 310 1.96 -10.08 -3.22
CA VAL A 310 2.28 -8.71 -2.79
C VAL A 310 1.51 -8.31 -1.53
N THR A 311 0.34 -8.91 -1.27
CA THR A 311 -0.41 -8.67 -0.02
C THR A 311 0.37 -9.16 1.18
N VAL A 312 0.91 -10.37 1.13
CA VAL A 312 1.73 -10.94 2.21
C VAL A 312 3.06 -10.20 2.33
N PHE A 313 3.71 -9.90 1.20
CA PHE A 313 4.94 -9.11 1.14
C PHE A 313 4.82 -7.76 1.87
N GLY A 314 3.70 -7.06 1.76
CA GLY A 314 3.47 -5.75 2.38
C GLY A 314 3.35 -5.74 3.90
N LEU A 315 3.21 -6.90 4.56
CA LEU A 315 3.00 -6.98 6.01
C LEU A 315 4.25 -6.62 6.81
N VAL A 316 5.36 -7.24 6.50
CA VAL A 316 6.62 -7.10 7.27
C VAL A 316 7.15 -5.66 7.26
N PRO A 317 7.25 -4.96 6.10
CA PRO A 317 7.71 -3.58 6.06
C PRO A 317 6.81 -2.63 6.86
N THR A 318 5.52 -2.93 6.93
CA THR A 318 4.57 -2.15 7.74
C THR A 318 4.90 -2.20 9.23
N ILE A 319 5.26 -3.38 9.74
CA ILE A 319 5.64 -3.57 11.15
C ILE A 319 6.98 -2.88 11.42
N THR A 320 7.98 -3.07 10.56
CA THR A 320 9.31 -2.48 10.77
C THR A 320 9.32 -0.95 10.64
N ALA A 321 8.44 -0.37 9.81
CA ALA A 321 8.27 1.08 9.71
C ALA A 321 7.83 1.72 11.04
N MET A 322 7.07 1.01 11.88
CA MET A 322 6.66 1.52 13.19
C MET A 322 7.85 1.67 14.13
N PHE A 323 8.79 0.73 14.10
CA PHE A 323 10.02 0.83 14.90
C PHE A 323 10.90 1.99 14.42
N GLY A 324 11.00 2.20 13.11
CA GLY A 324 11.67 3.37 12.55
C GLY A 324 11.10 4.68 13.12
N LYS A 325 9.78 4.83 13.08
CA LYS A 325 9.10 6.02 13.60
C LYS A 325 9.28 6.24 15.10
N SER A 326 9.35 5.18 15.90
CA SER A 326 9.51 5.29 17.37
C SER A 326 10.88 5.82 17.79
N ILE A 327 11.91 5.61 16.98
CA ILE A 327 13.29 6.04 17.26
C ILE A 327 13.57 7.47 16.75
N LEU A 328 12.75 7.97 15.80
CA LEU A 328 12.96 9.29 15.20
C LEU A 328 13.08 10.45 16.20
N PRO A 329 12.26 10.56 17.28
CA PRO A 329 12.37 11.67 18.21
C PRO A 329 13.71 11.67 18.96
N SER A 330 14.13 10.50 19.49
CA SER A 330 15.41 10.37 20.20
C SER A 330 16.62 10.59 19.29
N LEU A 331 16.50 10.19 18.02
CA LEU A 331 17.53 10.44 17.02
C LEU A 331 17.63 11.93 16.67
N ALA A 332 16.49 12.61 16.50
CA ALA A 332 16.44 14.04 16.25
C ALA A 332 17.07 14.84 17.40
N GLU A 333 16.76 14.46 18.65
CA GLU A 333 17.37 15.05 19.84
C GLU A 333 18.89 14.85 19.87
N SER A 334 19.35 13.61 19.62
CA SER A 334 20.80 13.30 19.60
C SER A 334 21.52 14.07 18.48
N CYS A 335 20.87 14.25 17.32
CA CYS A 335 21.38 15.09 16.24
C CYS A 335 21.48 16.56 16.64
N ALA A 336 20.45 17.11 17.28
CA ALA A 336 20.44 18.50 17.74
C ALA A 336 21.52 18.78 18.79
N LYS A 337 21.80 17.80 19.67
CA LYS A 337 22.85 17.86 20.69
C LYS A 337 24.25 17.50 20.16
N ASN A 338 24.42 17.14 18.88
CA ASN A 338 25.65 16.61 18.29
C ASN A 338 26.25 15.41 19.05
N ASP A 339 25.40 14.63 19.75
CA ASP A 339 25.83 13.43 20.46
C ASP A 339 25.95 12.23 19.51
N LYS A 340 27.15 12.08 18.93
CA LYS A 340 27.44 10.98 17.99
C LYS A 340 27.28 9.60 18.63
N LYS A 341 27.60 9.43 19.91
CA LYS A 341 27.52 8.11 20.59
C LYS A 341 26.06 7.68 20.78
N ALA A 342 25.21 8.58 21.28
CA ALA A 342 23.79 8.30 21.42
C ALA A 342 23.12 8.02 20.06
N MET A 343 23.46 8.79 19.02
CA MET A 343 22.98 8.59 17.66
C MET A 343 23.41 7.21 17.11
N GLN A 344 24.67 6.83 17.22
CA GLN A 344 25.17 5.52 16.76
C GLN A 344 24.53 4.35 17.52
N SER A 345 24.33 4.50 18.84
CA SER A 345 23.66 3.49 19.67
C SER A 345 22.20 3.31 19.25
N GLY A 346 21.46 4.40 19.04
CA GLY A 346 20.07 4.36 18.58
C GLY A 346 19.93 3.69 17.22
N LEU A 347 20.78 4.05 16.27
CA LEU A 347 20.82 3.46 14.93
C LEU A 347 21.15 1.96 14.95
N THR A 348 22.14 1.57 15.75
CA THR A 348 22.53 0.15 15.88
C THR A 348 21.37 -0.67 16.45
N LYS A 349 20.73 -0.18 17.53
CA LYS A 349 19.55 -0.83 18.12
C LYS A 349 18.40 -0.96 17.12
N MET A 350 18.12 0.09 16.33
CA MET A 350 17.09 0.05 15.31
C MET A 350 17.38 -1.02 14.24
N LEU A 351 18.60 -1.05 13.72
CA LEU A 351 19.00 -2.06 12.71
C LEU A 351 18.90 -3.48 13.28
N ILE A 352 19.33 -3.70 14.51
CA ILE A 352 19.24 -5.01 15.19
C ILE A 352 17.77 -5.42 15.32
N VAL A 353 16.90 -4.57 15.90
CA VAL A 353 15.47 -4.88 16.11
C VAL A 353 14.78 -5.13 14.78
N THR A 354 15.05 -4.30 13.77
CA THR A 354 14.47 -4.48 12.43
C THR A 354 14.91 -5.81 11.82
N SER A 355 16.19 -6.17 11.92
CA SER A 355 16.71 -7.42 11.36
C SER A 355 16.19 -8.66 12.08
N ILE A 356 16.04 -8.61 13.42
CA ILE A 356 15.46 -9.71 14.22
C ILE A 356 14.01 -10.00 13.80
N ILE A 357 13.27 -8.99 13.33
CA ILE A 357 11.89 -9.16 12.86
C ILE A 357 11.87 -9.53 11.37
N ALA A 358 12.61 -8.77 10.55
CA ALA A 358 12.54 -8.89 9.09
C ALA A 358 13.11 -10.21 8.57
N ILE A 359 14.23 -10.67 9.12
CA ILE A 359 14.92 -11.85 8.58
C ILE A 359 14.12 -13.14 8.86
N PRO A 360 13.67 -13.43 10.10
CA PRO A 360 12.85 -14.63 10.32
C PRO A 360 11.50 -14.57 9.60
N ALA A 361 10.85 -13.41 9.58
CA ALA A 361 9.57 -13.25 8.88
C ALA A 361 9.72 -13.45 7.36
N GLY A 362 10.75 -12.87 6.76
CA GLY A 362 11.02 -13.04 5.32
C GLY A 362 11.41 -14.46 4.95
N MET A 363 12.27 -15.10 5.74
CA MET A 363 12.63 -16.52 5.56
C MET A 363 11.41 -17.43 5.74
N GLY A 364 10.58 -17.18 6.74
CA GLY A 364 9.33 -17.90 6.95
C GLY A 364 8.38 -17.78 5.75
N ILE A 365 8.19 -16.58 5.21
CA ILE A 365 7.39 -16.36 3.99
C ILE A 365 7.99 -17.10 2.80
N ALA A 366 9.31 -17.08 2.64
CA ALA A 366 9.99 -17.71 1.52
C ALA A 366 9.82 -19.24 1.54
N VAL A 367 9.99 -19.84 2.72
CA VAL A 367 9.98 -21.29 2.90
C VAL A 367 8.56 -21.86 2.98
N LEU A 368 7.65 -21.14 3.66
CA LEU A 368 6.26 -21.55 3.84
C LEU A 368 5.31 -20.87 2.85
N SER A 369 5.80 -20.45 1.67
CA SER A 369 4.99 -19.73 0.67
C SER A 369 3.72 -20.49 0.29
N GLU A 370 3.80 -21.77 -0.04
CA GLU A 370 2.64 -22.60 -0.38
C GLU A 370 1.68 -22.81 0.79
N PRO A 371 2.12 -23.28 1.98
CA PRO A 371 1.25 -23.39 3.15
C PRO A 371 0.52 -22.09 3.50
N ILE A 372 1.21 -20.95 3.50
CA ILE A 372 0.62 -19.64 3.80
C ILE A 372 -0.45 -19.28 2.76
N LEU A 373 -0.15 -19.46 1.47
CA LEU A 373 -1.12 -19.18 0.39
C LEU A 373 -2.35 -20.07 0.50
N ARG A 374 -2.18 -21.38 0.75
CA ARG A 374 -3.29 -22.31 0.95
C ARG A 374 -4.13 -21.98 2.17
N PHE A 375 -3.49 -21.55 3.26
CA PHE A 375 -4.19 -21.15 4.48
C PHE A 375 -5.03 -19.88 4.27
N LEU A 376 -4.45 -18.84 3.69
CA LEU A 376 -5.11 -17.53 3.51
C LEU A 376 -6.13 -17.52 2.37
N PHE A 377 -5.84 -18.23 1.28
CA PHE A 377 -6.57 -18.17 0.02
C PHE A 377 -7.08 -19.54 -0.45
N GLY A 378 -7.30 -20.48 0.47
CA GLY A 378 -7.79 -21.81 0.14
C GLY A 378 -9.06 -21.78 -0.71
N GLY A 379 -9.10 -22.57 -1.78
CA GLY A 379 -10.16 -22.57 -2.80
C GLY A 379 -9.80 -21.80 -4.08
N ARG A 380 -8.60 -21.20 -4.14
CA ARG A 380 -8.05 -20.48 -5.30
C ARG A 380 -6.78 -21.18 -5.84
N GLU A 381 -6.90 -22.47 -6.16
CA GLU A 381 -5.74 -23.33 -6.49
C GLU A 381 -4.92 -22.79 -7.66
N THR A 382 -5.55 -22.32 -8.74
CA THR A 382 -4.87 -21.77 -9.92
C THR A 382 -4.06 -20.53 -9.58
N GLU A 383 -4.64 -19.61 -8.80
CA GLU A 383 -3.97 -18.39 -8.33
C GLU A 383 -2.82 -18.72 -7.39
N ILE A 384 -3.00 -19.71 -6.51
CA ILE A 384 -1.95 -20.17 -5.60
C ILE A 384 -0.76 -20.71 -6.38
N GLN A 385 -0.98 -21.62 -7.35
CA GLN A 385 0.10 -22.19 -8.16
C GLN A 385 0.92 -21.10 -8.90
N VAL A 386 0.25 -20.08 -9.44
CA VAL A 386 0.93 -18.93 -10.07
C VAL A 386 1.78 -18.16 -9.07
N CYS A 387 1.40 -18.13 -7.79
CA CYS A 387 2.00 -17.25 -6.77
C CYS A 387 3.04 -17.94 -5.88
N ILE A 388 3.18 -19.26 -5.85
CA ILE A 388 4.11 -19.98 -4.95
C ILE A 388 5.55 -19.48 -5.15
N ILE A 389 6.07 -19.55 -6.37
CA ILE A 389 7.45 -19.13 -6.68
C ILE A 389 7.63 -17.63 -6.49
N PRO A 390 6.77 -16.74 -7.06
CA PRO A 390 6.85 -15.32 -6.79
C PRO A 390 6.84 -14.96 -5.31
N MET A 391 5.99 -15.60 -4.51
CA MET A 391 5.91 -15.31 -3.07
C MET A 391 7.16 -15.76 -2.32
N SER A 392 7.74 -16.90 -2.68
CA SER A 392 9.01 -17.36 -2.11
C SER A 392 10.15 -16.36 -2.36
N ILE A 393 10.24 -15.83 -3.59
CA ILE A 393 11.23 -14.80 -3.94
C ILE A 393 10.96 -13.49 -3.21
N LEU A 394 9.70 -13.06 -3.14
CA LEU A 394 9.29 -11.87 -2.40
C LEU A 394 9.55 -12.01 -0.89
N GLY A 395 9.46 -13.22 -0.32
CA GLY A 395 9.84 -13.50 1.05
C GLY A 395 11.30 -13.13 1.35
N ILE A 396 12.20 -13.37 0.40
CA ILE A 396 13.60 -12.90 0.52
C ILE A 396 13.68 -11.39 0.31
N ALA A 397 12.96 -10.85 -0.67
CA ALA A 397 12.96 -9.41 -0.98
C ALA A 397 12.46 -8.55 0.18
N VAL A 398 11.48 -9.04 0.94
CA VAL A 398 10.88 -8.31 2.07
C VAL A 398 11.89 -8.01 3.18
N ILE A 399 12.90 -8.84 3.36
CA ILE A 399 13.98 -8.63 4.34
C ILE A 399 14.68 -7.30 4.05
N PHE A 400 15.04 -7.07 2.80
CA PHE A 400 15.77 -5.88 2.37
C PHE A 400 14.87 -4.62 2.42
N LEU A 401 13.64 -4.71 1.96
CA LEU A 401 12.67 -3.62 2.04
C LEU A 401 12.39 -3.22 3.49
N ALA A 402 12.22 -4.20 4.38
CA ALA A 402 11.94 -3.95 5.79
C ALA A 402 13.11 -3.24 6.51
N ILE A 403 14.34 -3.51 6.12
CA ILE A 403 15.55 -2.84 6.65
C ILE A 403 15.72 -1.45 6.02
N ALA A 404 15.41 -1.29 4.74
CA ALA A 404 15.53 -0.02 4.04
C ALA A 404 14.52 1.03 4.52
N THR A 405 13.31 0.60 4.85
CA THR A 405 12.18 1.50 5.24
C THR A 405 12.53 2.43 6.40
N PRO A 406 13.02 1.96 7.57
CA PRO A 406 13.43 2.86 8.64
C PRO A 406 14.66 3.72 8.28
N CYS A 407 15.56 3.24 7.42
CA CYS A 407 16.70 4.03 6.95
C CYS A 407 16.26 5.28 6.17
N PHE A 408 15.17 5.19 5.39
CA PHE A 408 14.62 6.35 4.70
C PHE A 408 14.07 7.40 5.66
N ALA A 409 13.38 6.98 6.72
CA ALA A 409 12.89 7.89 7.75
C ALA A 409 14.06 8.63 8.44
N ILE A 410 15.18 7.95 8.67
CA ILE A 410 16.39 8.55 9.23
C ILE A 410 17.02 9.55 8.27
N LEU A 411 17.14 9.22 6.98
CA LEU A 411 17.67 10.15 5.98
C LEU A 411 16.86 11.43 5.89
N GLN A 412 15.53 11.34 6.06
CA GLN A 412 14.66 12.50 6.13
C GLN A 412 14.93 13.34 7.39
N THR A 413 15.05 12.70 8.56
CA THR A 413 15.36 13.36 9.84
C THR A 413 16.73 14.05 9.84
N LEU A 414 17.73 13.45 9.18
CA LEU A 414 19.06 14.03 9.00
C LEU A 414 19.10 15.18 7.96
N GLY A 415 17.94 15.64 7.46
CA GLY A 415 17.84 16.76 6.53
C GLY A 415 18.32 16.44 5.10
N LYS A 416 18.43 15.18 4.75
CA LYS A 416 18.86 14.76 3.40
C LYS A 416 17.86 13.84 2.69
N PRO A 417 16.59 14.27 2.58
CA PRO A 417 15.53 13.48 1.91
C PRO A 417 15.84 13.20 0.43
N HIS A 418 16.57 14.10 -0.26
CA HIS A 418 16.98 13.90 -1.65
C HIS A 418 17.81 12.63 -1.87
N LYS A 419 18.61 12.18 -0.87
CA LYS A 419 19.34 10.91 -0.99
C LYS A 419 18.40 9.71 -1.01
N ALA A 420 17.37 9.71 -0.17
CA ALA A 420 16.37 8.65 -0.17
C ALA A 420 15.66 8.59 -1.54
N ILE A 421 15.31 9.75 -2.10
CA ILE A 421 14.67 9.87 -3.42
C ILE A 421 15.56 9.27 -4.52
N ILE A 422 16.85 9.68 -4.57
CA ILE A 422 17.80 9.19 -5.60
C ILE A 422 17.97 7.68 -5.51
N ILE A 423 18.09 7.13 -4.30
CA ILE A 423 18.22 5.69 -4.08
C ILE A 423 16.98 4.94 -4.57
N MET A 424 15.79 5.45 -4.25
CA MET A 424 14.53 4.84 -4.68
C MET A 424 14.32 4.92 -6.20
N LEU A 425 14.64 6.06 -6.81
CA LEU A 425 14.58 6.22 -8.27
C LEU A 425 15.53 5.26 -8.98
N ALA A 426 16.77 5.14 -8.50
CA ALA A 426 17.75 4.22 -9.07
C ALA A 426 17.27 2.76 -8.96
N GLY A 427 16.75 2.36 -7.79
CA GLY A 427 16.13 1.05 -7.60
C GLY A 427 14.92 0.83 -8.52
N GLY A 428 14.04 1.83 -8.66
CA GLY A 428 12.90 1.78 -9.58
C GLY A 428 13.32 1.61 -11.04
N ILE A 429 14.37 2.29 -11.48
CA ILE A 429 14.93 2.14 -12.84
C ILE A 429 15.46 0.71 -13.04
N ILE A 430 16.20 0.17 -12.09
CA ILE A 430 16.69 -1.22 -12.13
C ILE A 430 15.50 -2.19 -12.23
N LYS A 431 14.48 -2.00 -11.40
CA LYS A 431 13.25 -2.81 -11.42
C LYS A 431 12.55 -2.75 -12.78
N LEU A 432 12.43 -1.56 -13.35
CA LEU A 432 11.80 -1.37 -14.66
C LEU A 432 12.50 -2.16 -15.77
N PHE A 433 13.83 -2.03 -15.86
CA PHE A 433 14.62 -2.76 -16.86
C PHE A 433 14.54 -4.27 -16.68
N LEU A 434 14.69 -4.75 -15.45
CA LEU A 434 14.61 -6.18 -15.16
C LEU A 434 13.21 -6.74 -15.40
N ASN A 435 12.14 -6.01 -15.08
CA ASN A 435 10.77 -6.42 -15.40
C ASN A 435 10.61 -6.66 -16.92
N ILE A 436 11.06 -5.70 -17.74
CA ILE A 436 10.92 -5.80 -19.19
C ILE A 436 11.69 -7.00 -19.75
N ILE A 437 12.85 -7.32 -19.20
CA ILE A 437 13.69 -8.43 -19.68
C ILE A 437 13.16 -9.77 -19.19
N LEU A 438 12.88 -9.89 -17.89
CA LEU A 438 12.59 -11.18 -17.25
C LEU A 438 11.15 -11.64 -17.49
N ILE A 439 10.16 -10.75 -17.42
CA ILE A 439 8.75 -11.13 -17.57
C ILE A 439 8.44 -11.57 -19.02
N ARG A 440 9.16 -11.04 -20.00
CA ARG A 440 9.00 -11.44 -21.42
C ARG A 440 9.44 -12.87 -21.70
N GLN A 441 10.24 -13.46 -20.82
CA GLN A 441 10.66 -14.86 -20.96
C GLN A 441 9.54 -15.78 -20.47
N PRO A 442 8.97 -16.65 -21.32
CA PRO A 442 7.82 -17.48 -20.96
C PRO A 442 8.05 -18.39 -19.76
N ILE A 443 9.27 -18.91 -19.58
CA ILE A 443 9.64 -19.79 -18.47
C ILE A 443 9.66 -19.04 -17.14
N ILE A 444 10.12 -17.79 -17.12
CA ILE A 444 10.26 -16.97 -15.91
C ILE A 444 8.93 -16.29 -15.58
N ASN A 445 8.24 -15.76 -16.61
CA ASN A 445 6.92 -15.17 -16.51
C ASN A 445 6.79 -14.18 -15.30
N ILE A 446 5.73 -14.29 -14.52
CA ILE A 446 5.48 -13.40 -13.36
C ILE A 446 6.54 -13.50 -12.27
N SER A 447 7.28 -14.61 -12.16
CA SER A 447 8.42 -14.74 -11.26
C SER A 447 9.52 -13.69 -11.57
N GLY A 448 9.58 -13.21 -12.83
CA GLY A 448 10.46 -12.13 -13.23
C GLY A 448 10.17 -10.82 -12.49
N ALA A 449 8.90 -10.51 -12.18
CA ALA A 449 8.52 -9.35 -11.37
C ALA A 449 8.99 -9.49 -9.91
N ALA A 450 8.95 -10.69 -9.36
CA ALA A 450 9.48 -10.97 -8.01
C ALA A 450 11.02 -10.88 -7.96
N ILE A 451 11.72 -11.41 -8.97
CA ILE A 451 13.19 -11.33 -9.08
C ILE A 451 13.63 -9.87 -9.23
N SER A 452 12.99 -9.11 -10.11
CA SER A 452 13.34 -7.69 -10.29
C SER A 452 13.09 -6.87 -9.03
N THR A 453 12.02 -7.18 -8.28
CA THR A 453 11.76 -6.60 -6.96
C THR A 453 12.87 -6.97 -5.99
N LEU A 454 13.27 -8.22 -5.91
CA LEU A 454 14.36 -8.66 -5.03
C LEU A 454 15.67 -7.90 -5.33
N VAL A 455 16.10 -7.86 -6.59
CA VAL A 455 17.33 -7.17 -6.99
C VAL A 455 17.26 -5.67 -6.67
N SER A 456 16.13 -5.04 -6.97
CA SER A 456 15.89 -3.63 -6.65
C SER A 456 15.96 -3.36 -5.15
N GLU A 457 15.30 -4.18 -4.31
CA GLU A 457 15.27 -4.00 -2.86
C GLU A 457 16.62 -4.27 -2.21
N VAL A 458 17.40 -5.23 -2.71
CA VAL A 458 18.80 -5.43 -2.29
C VAL A 458 19.63 -4.18 -2.57
N PHE A 459 19.54 -3.63 -3.78
CA PHE A 459 20.25 -2.42 -4.17
C PHE A 459 19.84 -1.21 -3.29
N ILE A 460 18.55 -1.00 -3.11
CA ILE A 460 17.98 0.06 -2.27
C ILE A 460 18.46 -0.09 -0.81
N CYS A 461 18.41 -1.29 -0.26
CA CYS A 461 18.83 -1.57 1.11
C CYS A 461 20.31 -1.27 1.33
N VAL A 462 21.19 -1.80 0.46
CA VAL A 462 22.64 -1.58 0.56
C VAL A 462 22.99 -0.10 0.50
N LEU A 463 22.40 0.65 -0.44
CA LEU A 463 22.68 2.09 -0.57
C LEU A 463 22.09 2.91 0.57
N SER A 464 20.89 2.57 1.08
CA SER A 464 20.27 3.30 2.19
C SER A 464 21.04 3.09 3.49
N VAL A 465 21.40 1.86 3.83
CA VAL A 465 22.22 1.54 5.00
C VAL A 465 23.60 2.22 4.90
N ARG A 466 24.28 2.10 3.73
CA ARG A 466 25.57 2.75 3.51
C ARG A 466 25.49 4.28 3.65
N SER A 467 24.40 4.89 3.15
CA SER A 467 24.20 6.34 3.25
C SER A 467 23.99 6.79 4.69
N VAL A 468 23.21 6.05 5.47
CA VAL A 468 23.01 6.32 6.90
C VAL A 468 24.31 6.14 7.66
N CYS A 469 25.03 5.03 7.46
CA CYS A 469 26.32 4.76 8.12
C CYS A 469 27.37 5.83 7.81
N LYS A 470 27.46 6.27 6.55
CA LYS A 470 28.43 7.33 6.15
C LYS A 470 28.09 8.69 6.78
N MET A 471 26.82 9.00 6.98
CA MET A 471 26.40 10.28 7.57
C MET A 471 26.57 10.33 9.08
N THR A 472 26.57 9.18 9.73
CA THR A 472 26.61 9.06 11.19
C THR A 472 27.96 8.53 11.70
N ASP A 473 28.91 8.30 10.80
CA ASP A 473 30.21 7.63 11.08
C ASP A 473 30.02 6.27 11.78
N LEU A 474 28.86 5.62 11.56
CA LEU A 474 28.55 4.32 12.15
C LEU A 474 29.31 3.20 11.42
N LYS A 475 30.02 2.39 12.16
CA LYS A 475 30.57 1.12 11.68
C LYS A 475 29.64 -0.01 12.17
N PRO A 476 28.72 -0.49 11.31
CA PRO A 476 27.75 -1.50 11.74
C PRO A 476 28.48 -2.81 12.06
N LYS A 477 28.15 -3.40 13.19
CA LYS A 477 28.61 -4.76 13.52
C LYS A 477 27.76 -5.77 12.74
N VAL A 478 28.20 -6.08 11.53
CA VAL A 478 27.48 -6.98 10.59
C VAL A 478 27.10 -8.30 11.25
N SER A 479 27.97 -8.83 12.11
CA SER A 479 27.70 -10.07 12.84
C SER A 479 26.45 -9.98 13.74
N GLU A 480 26.27 -8.88 14.47
CA GLU A 480 25.14 -8.71 15.39
C GLU A 480 23.84 -8.36 14.64
N ILE A 481 23.96 -7.57 13.56
CA ILE A 481 22.81 -7.05 12.83
C ILE A 481 22.25 -8.10 11.84
N PHE A 482 23.13 -8.82 11.13
CA PHE A 482 22.70 -9.71 10.06
C PHE A 482 22.98 -11.19 10.35
N VAL A 483 24.23 -11.54 10.78
CA VAL A 483 24.64 -12.94 10.85
C VAL A 483 23.85 -13.70 11.93
N LYS A 484 23.77 -13.17 13.16
CA LYS A 484 23.01 -13.84 14.24
C LYS A 484 21.52 -14.01 13.94
N PRO A 485 20.78 -12.97 13.47
CA PRO A 485 19.38 -13.14 13.08
C PRO A 485 19.20 -14.12 11.91
N THR A 486 20.14 -14.18 10.95
CA THR A 486 20.08 -15.12 9.82
C THR A 486 20.24 -16.57 10.30
N TYR A 487 21.18 -16.87 11.20
CA TYR A 487 21.30 -18.20 11.78
C TYR A 487 20.03 -18.62 12.52
N ALA A 488 19.48 -17.74 13.36
CA ALA A 488 18.23 -18.00 14.06
C ALA A 488 17.08 -18.25 13.07
N ALA A 489 16.98 -17.46 12.01
CA ALA A 489 15.95 -17.60 10.99
C ALA A 489 16.08 -18.92 10.20
N ILE A 490 17.29 -19.34 9.86
CA ILE A 490 17.54 -20.64 9.20
C ILE A 490 17.06 -21.77 10.11
N MET A 491 17.43 -21.76 11.38
CA MET A 491 17.00 -22.77 12.35
C MET A 491 15.47 -22.80 12.50
N CYS A 492 14.83 -21.63 12.64
CA CYS A 492 13.37 -21.52 12.67
C CYS A 492 12.72 -22.05 11.38
N SER A 493 13.28 -21.73 10.21
CA SER A 493 12.75 -22.18 8.93
C SER A 493 12.87 -23.70 8.75
N VAL A 494 13.99 -24.29 9.14
CA VAL A 494 14.17 -25.77 9.13
C VAL A 494 13.18 -26.44 10.08
N THR A 495 13.02 -25.91 11.29
CA THR A 495 12.07 -26.43 12.26
C THR A 495 10.63 -26.32 11.74
N ALA A 496 10.28 -25.21 11.10
CA ALA A 496 8.95 -25.01 10.54
C ALA A 496 8.65 -25.99 9.39
N ILE A 497 9.62 -26.26 8.49
CA ILE A 497 9.46 -27.27 7.43
C ILE A 497 9.23 -28.65 8.03
N LEU A 498 10.10 -29.07 8.97
CA LEU A 498 10.01 -30.38 9.61
C LEU A 498 8.69 -30.54 10.37
N SER A 499 8.26 -29.49 11.09
CA SER A 499 6.97 -29.49 11.79
C SER A 499 5.80 -29.58 10.81
N HIS A 500 5.84 -28.84 9.70
CA HIS A 500 4.80 -28.89 8.68
C HIS A 500 4.71 -30.29 8.03
N GLU A 501 5.84 -30.87 7.63
CA GLU A 501 5.88 -32.23 7.04
C GLU A 501 5.41 -33.32 8.03
N THR A 502 5.81 -33.23 9.30
CA THR A 502 5.38 -34.19 10.32
C THR A 502 3.90 -34.06 10.63
N LEU A 503 3.39 -32.80 10.76
CA LEU A 503 1.98 -32.55 11.00
C LEU A 503 1.11 -32.95 9.80
N THR A 504 1.56 -32.72 8.56
CA THR A 504 0.83 -33.17 7.37
C THR A 504 0.80 -34.69 7.26
N LYS A 505 1.87 -35.41 7.59
CA LYS A 505 1.88 -36.89 7.65
C LYS A 505 0.95 -37.44 8.73
N ILE A 506 0.86 -36.81 9.89
CA ILE A 506 -0.06 -37.16 10.98
C ILE A 506 -1.51 -36.82 10.63
N ALA A 507 -1.73 -35.69 9.94
CA ALA A 507 -3.07 -35.18 9.58
C ALA A 507 -3.72 -35.91 8.39
N HIS A 508 -3.00 -36.75 7.65
CA HIS A 508 -3.63 -37.74 6.77
C HIS A 508 -4.58 -38.70 7.52
N LEU A 509 -4.56 -38.66 8.86
CA LEU A 509 -5.52 -39.27 9.77
C LEU A 509 -6.60 -38.22 10.21
N GLN A 510 -7.43 -37.72 9.28
CA GLN A 510 -8.74 -37.05 9.52
C GLN A 510 -8.80 -35.58 10.04
N ILE A 511 -7.78 -34.76 9.98
CA ILE A 511 -7.89 -33.33 10.39
C ILE A 511 -7.78 -32.40 9.19
N ASN A 512 -8.64 -31.35 9.20
CA ASN A 512 -8.75 -30.35 8.13
C ASN A 512 -7.39 -29.64 7.87
N HIS A 513 -6.88 -29.69 6.66
CA HIS A 513 -5.57 -29.17 6.23
C HIS A 513 -5.27 -27.72 6.68
N ARG A 514 -6.31 -26.91 6.92
CA ARG A 514 -6.17 -25.54 7.43
C ARG A 514 -5.65 -25.45 8.86
N PHE A 515 -6.04 -26.39 9.72
CA PHE A 515 -5.56 -26.42 11.12
C PHE A 515 -4.09 -26.83 11.20
N VAL A 516 -3.65 -27.76 10.38
CA VAL A 516 -2.25 -28.21 10.34
C VAL A 516 -1.32 -27.06 9.96
N THR A 517 -1.72 -26.24 8.98
CA THR A 517 -0.95 -25.08 8.54
C THR A 517 -0.86 -24.01 9.64
N LEU A 518 -1.92 -23.81 10.42
CA LEU A 518 -1.94 -22.85 11.52
C LEU A 518 -0.95 -23.20 12.64
N PHE A 519 -0.79 -24.50 12.95
CA PHE A 519 0.14 -24.96 14.00
C PHE A 519 1.59 -25.08 13.52
N SER A 520 1.85 -25.06 12.22
CA SER A 520 3.20 -25.14 11.65
C SER A 520 3.80 -23.76 11.31
N ILE A 521 3.00 -22.71 11.25
CA ILE A 521 3.40 -21.31 11.09
C ILE A 521 3.58 -20.65 12.46
#